data_68c48f2eeafa3a351e858fa837e5991d
#
_entry.id   68c48f2eeafa3a351e858fa837e5991d
#
_cell.length_a   1.000
_cell.length_b   1.000
_cell.length_c   1.000
_cell.angle_alpha   90.00
_cell.angle_beta   90.00
_cell.angle_gamma   90.00
#
_symmetry.space_group_name_H-M   'P 1'
#
loop_
_entity.id
_entity.type
_entity.pdbx_description
1 polymer ?
#
loop_
_entity_poly.entity_id
_entity_poly.type
_entity_poly.pdbx_seq_one_letter_code
_entity_poly.pdbx_strand_id
1 'polypeptide(L)'
;TRANEVLQSNIESYNASLVGFGLKGTGRAASTNALNYIVQKYKDFGYADSQITYDNFTYSSTTVKNVIITKTGTVHPDEYVIICGHYDSFYGTTSTNRSEGANDNASGVAAIMEVARILKDVPTEYSIKFIHFTGEEQGLLGSKNYVTNVVNTTNPKMKIKLVFNLDQIGGRSDRTNNSVVCEEDRINDTGKNPKYG
;
A
#
# COMPACT_ATOMS: atom_id res chain seq x y z
N THR A 1 8.25 22.84 3.30
CA THR A 1 8.21 21.40 3.57
C THR A 1 7.69 20.68 2.34
N ARG A 2 8.08 19.43 2.11
CA ARG A 2 7.60 18.58 1.01
C ARG A 2 6.08 18.34 1.02
N ALA A 3 5.44 18.52 2.17
CA ALA A 3 3.99 18.45 2.28
C ALA A 3 3.26 19.44 1.34
N ASN A 4 3.88 20.56 1.01
CA ASN A 4 3.31 21.53 0.08
C ASN A 4 3.35 21.10 -1.40
N GLU A 5 4.03 19.98 -1.70
CA GLU A 5 4.11 19.40 -3.06
C GLU A 5 3.00 18.38 -3.32
N VAL A 6 2.21 18.05 -2.28
CA VAL A 6 1.05 17.17 -2.40
C VAL A 6 -0.02 17.87 -3.23
N LEU A 7 -0.45 17.22 -4.31
CA LEU A 7 -1.52 17.70 -5.17
C LEU A 7 -2.79 16.86 -4.93
N GLN A 8 -3.79 17.45 -4.33
CA GLN A 8 -5.08 16.81 -4.10
C GLN A 8 -5.67 16.27 -5.42
N SER A 9 -5.55 17.02 -6.51
CA SER A 9 -6.02 16.61 -7.83
C SER A 9 -5.37 15.31 -8.34
N ASN A 10 -4.11 15.05 -7.98
CA ASN A 10 -3.46 13.79 -8.30
C ASN A 10 -4.08 12.63 -7.53
N ILE A 11 -4.25 12.81 -6.21
CA ILE A 11 -4.86 11.79 -5.33
C ILE A 11 -6.28 11.46 -5.81
N GLU A 12 -7.08 12.47 -6.12
CA GLU A 12 -8.43 12.30 -6.67
C GLU A 12 -8.42 11.56 -8.01
N SER A 13 -7.50 11.90 -8.90
CA SER A 13 -7.35 11.25 -10.20
C SER A 13 -6.92 9.79 -10.07
N TYR A 14 -5.97 9.48 -9.19
CA TYR A 14 -5.53 8.09 -8.94
C TYR A 14 -6.65 7.27 -8.32
N ASN A 15 -7.36 7.84 -7.33
CA ASN A 15 -8.51 7.19 -6.70
C ASN A 15 -9.60 6.88 -7.73
N ALA A 16 -10.01 7.87 -8.52
CA ALA A 16 -11.02 7.71 -9.57
C ALA A 16 -10.63 6.63 -10.59
N SER A 17 -9.36 6.56 -10.98
CA SER A 17 -8.86 5.53 -11.90
C SER A 17 -8.95 4.14 -11.28
N LEU A 18 -8.56 3.99 -10.00
CA LEU A 18 -8.63 2.73 -9.26
C LEU A 18 -10.09 2.25 -9.08
N VAL A 19 -10.99 3.16 -8.77
CA VAL A 19 -12.44 2.89 -8.66
C VAL A 19 -13.00 2.48 -10.03
N GLY A 20 -12.55 3.13 -11.11
CA GLY A 20 -12.98 2.86 -12.48
C GLY A 20 -12.72 1.43 -12.95
N PHE A 21 -11.81 0.68 -12.33
CA PHE A 21 -11.63 -0.75 -12.61
C PHE A 21 -12.77 -1.62 -12.05
N GLY A 22 -13.61 -1.07 -11.20
CA GLY A 22 -14.74 -1.77 -10.59
C GLY A 22 -14.32 -2.65 -9.41
N LEU A 23 -14.98 -3.81 -9.29
CA LEU A 23 -14.82 -4.71 -8.14
C LEU A 23 -13.48 -5.46 -8.20
N LYS A 24 -12.49 -4.98 -7.48
CA LYS A 24 -11.10 -5.46 -7.46
C LYS A 24 -10.88 -6.64 -6.50
N GLY A 25 -11.83 -7.57 -6.43
CA GLY A 25 -11.66 -8.77 -5.60
C GLY A 25 -10.39 -9.54 -5.98
N THR A 26 -9.71 -10.09 -4.98
CA THR A 26 -8.46 -10.82 -5.12
C THR A 26 -8.56 -11.93 -6.16
N GLY A 27 -7.59 -11.97 -7.08
CA GLY A 27 -7.55 -12.94 -8.19
C GLY A 27 -8.48 -12.63 -9.37
N ARG A 28 -9.17 -11.48 -9.37
CA ARG A 28 -10.04 -11.06 -10.49
C ARG A 28 -9.30 -10.16 -11.47
N ALA A 29 -9.82 -10.08 -12.70
CA ALA A 29 -9.25 -9.24 -13.75
C ALA A 29 -9.15 -7.76 -13.35
N ALA A 30 -10.16 -7.23 -12.64
CA ALA A 30 -10.14 -5.85 -12.15
C ALA A 30 -8.97 -5.59 -11.17
N SER A 31 -8.65 -6.55 -10.31
CA SER A 31 -7.48 -6.48 -9.42
C SER A 31 -6.18 -6.48 -10.21
N THR A 32 -6.08 -7.32 -11.25
CA THR A 32 -4.91 -7.32 -12.15
C THR A 32 -4.76 -6.00 -12.91
N ASN A 33 -5.85 -5.42 -13.38
CA ASN A 33 -5.84 -4.12 -14.06
C ASN A 33 -5.39 -2.99 -13.12
N ALA A 34 -5.86 -3.00 -11.88
CA ALA A 34 -5.44 -2.05 -10.85
C ALA A 34 -3.93 -2.19 -10.56
N LEU A 35 -3.42 -3.42 -10.41
CA LEU A 35 -2.00 -3.68 -10.25
C LEU A 35 -1.17 -3.11 -11.41
N ASN A 36 -1.59 -3.38 -12.65
CA ASN A 36 -0.90 -2.87 -13.83
C ASN A 36 -0.90 -1.34 -13.90
N TYR A 37 -2.01 -0.72 -13.53
CA TYR A 37 -2.12 0.74 -13.42
C TYR A 37 -1.14 1.30 -12.39
N ILE A 38 -1.10 0.72 -11.20
CA ILE A 38 -0.17 1.12 -10.13
C ILE A 38 1.27 1.05 -10.65
N VAL A 39 1.67 -0.09 -11.20
CA VAL A 39 3.01 -0.29 -11.75
C VAL A 39 3.35 0.75 -12.82
N GLN A 40 2.41 1.01 -13.74
CA GLN A 40 2.63 2.01 -14.79
C GLN A 40 2.82 3.41 -14.21
N LYS A 41 2.06 3.79 -13.17
CA LYS A 41 2.22 5.08 -12.50
C LYS A 41 3.60 5.24 -11.86
N TYR A 42 4.14 4.21 -11.22
CA TYR A 42 5.51 4.27 -10.70
C TYR A 42 6.55 4.44 -11.82
N LYS A 43 6.37 3.80 -12.97
CA LYS A 43 7.19 4.03 -14.16
C LYS A 43 7.05 5.47 -14.67
N ASP A 44 5.84 6.00 -14.74
CA ASP A 44 5.58 7.39 -15.12
C ASP A 44 6.26 8.39 -14.16
N PHE A 45 6.40 8.06 -12.87
CA PHE A 45 7.16 8.84 -11.89
C PHE A 45 8.67 8.71 -12.06
N GLY A 46 9.15 7.81 -12.93
CA GLY A 46 10.56 7.60 -13.22
C GLY A 46 11.23 6.51 -12.38
N TYR A 47 10.47 5.63 -11.70
CA TYR A 47 11.05 4.44 -11.09
C TYR A 47 11.43 3.43 -12.17
N ALA A 48 12.67 2.95 -12.12
CA ALA A 48 13.16 1.95 -13.05
C ALA A 48 12.54 0.57 -12.79
N ASP A 49 12.48 -0.28 -13.82
CA ASP A 49 11.98 -1.66 -13.68
C ASP A 49 12.73 -2.46 -12.62
N SER A 50 14.03 -2.21 -12.43
CA SER A 50 14.83 -2.85 -11.39
C SER A 50 14.44 -2.47 -9.96
N GLN A 51 13.67 -1.39 -9.77
CA GLN A 51 13.16 -0.94 -8.49
C GLN A 51 11.77 -1.54 -8.17
N ILE A 52 11.15 -2.21 -9.15
CA ILE A 52 9.81 -2.78 -9.05
C ILE A 52 9.93 -4.30 -8.98
N THR A 53 9.47 -4.86 -7.88
CA THR A 53 9.49 -6.31 -7.64
C THR A 53 8.12 -6.81 -7.22
N TYR A 54 7.92 -8.13 -7.29
CA TYR A 54 6.66 -8.76 -6.95
C TYR A 54 6.88 -9.85 -5.92
N ASP A 55 5.96 -9.94 -4.96
CA ASP A 55 5.82 -11.05 -4.05
C ASP A 55 4.56 -11.83 -4.45
N ASN A 56 4.77 -13.02 -5.03
CA ASN A 56 3.72 -13.83 -5.61
C ASN A 56 3.23 -14.88 -4.62
N PHE A 57 1.91 -15.10 -4.59
CA PHE A 57 1.32 -16.20 -3.85
C PHE A 57 0.07 -16.73 -4.55
N THR A 58 -0.43 -17.89 -4.10
CA THR A 58 -1.62 -18.51 -4.70
C THR A 58 -2.85 -18.23 -3.85
N TYR A 59 -3.90 -17.74 -4.50
CA TYR A 59 -5.24 -17.60 -3.94
C TYR A 59 -6.26 -18.28 -4.87
N SER A 60 -7.04 -19.24 -4.35
CA SER A 60 -8.05 -19.98 -5.14
C SER A 60 -7.54 -20.46 -6.51
N SER A 61 -6.37 -21.09 -6.52
CA SER A 61 -5.69 -21.60 -7.73
C SER A 61 -5.22 -20.53 -8.72
N THR A 62 -5.27 -19.25 -8.36
CA THR A 62 -4.79 -18.13 -9.17
C THR A 62 -3.55 -17.52 -8.52
N THR A 63 -2.51 -17.24 -9.31
CA THR A 63 -1.35 -16.49 -8.83
C THR A 63 -1.72 -15.03 -8.72
N VAL A 64 -1.59 -14.47 -7.53
CA VAL A 64 -1.81 -13.07 -7.19
C VAL A 64 -0.51 -12.45 -6.70
N LYS A 65 -0.41 -11.12 -6.71
CA LYS A 65 0.86 -10.43 -6.53
C LYS A 65 0.71 -9.22 -5.61
N ASN A 66 1.56 -9.13 -4.60
CA ASN A 66 1.90 -7.85 -4.03
C ASN A 66 2.91 -7.14 -4.95
N VAL A 67 2.87 -5.84 -5.04
CA VAL A 67 3.91 -5.06 -5.74
C VAL A 67 4.70 -4.23 -4.76
N ILE A 68 6.02 -4.28 -4.90
CA ILE A 68 6.98 -3.60 -4.04
C ILE A 68 7.85 -2.69 -4.89
N ILE A 69 7.84 -1.40 -4.60
CA ILE A 69 8.74 -0.44 -5.23
C ILE A 69 9.77 0.00 -4.20
N THR A 70 11.04 -0.18 -4.51
CA THR A 70 12.14 0.15 -3.59
C THR A 70 12.87 1.40 -4.06
N LYS A 71 12.88 2.42 -3.21
CA LYS A 71 13.74 3.59 -3.33
C LYS A 71 14.92 3.41 -2.38
N THR A 72 16.13 3.33 -2.92
CA THR A 72 17.34 3.13 -2.12
C THR A 72 17.70 4.37 -1.32
N GLY A 73 17.98 4.19 -0.05
CA GLY A 73 18.49 5.24 0.84
C GLY A 73 19.97 5.54 0.60
N THR A 74 20.40 6.73 0.97
CA THR A 74 21.76 7.22 0.72
C THR A 74 22.73 6.95 1.86
N VAL A 75 22.24 6.70 3.08
CA VAL A 75 23.08 6.48 4.27
C VAL A 75 22.92 5.05 4.79
N HIS A 76 21.69 4.60 4.94
CA HIS A 76 21.34 3.27 5.45
C HIS A 76 20.50 2.49 4.41
N PRO A 77 21.13 2.05 3.29
CA PRO A 77 20.40 1.39 2.19
C PRO A 77 19.79 0.04 2.58
N ASP A 78 20.31 -0.62 3.61
CA ASP A 78 19.82 -1.92 4.10
C ASP A 78 18.81 -1.81 5.25
N GLU A 79 18.38 -0.59 5.60
CA GLU A 79 17.37 -0.32 6.60
C GLU A 79 16.16 0.36 5.95
N TYR A 80 14.95 -0.09 6.29
CA TYR A 80 13.76 0.22 5.52
C TYR A 80 12.68 0.94 6.32
N VAL A 81 12.13 1.99 5.71
CA VAL A 81 10.80 2.50 6.04
C VAL A 81 9.84 1.88 5.03
N ILE A 82 8.75 1.31 5.52
CA ILE A 82 7.71 0.74 4.67
C ILE A 82 6.50 1.67 4.69
N ILE A 83 5.99 2.01 3.51
CA ILE A 83 4.73 2.74 3.34
C ILE A 83 3.84 1.82 2.52
N CYS A 84 2.72 1.38 3.08
CA CYS A 84 1.92 0.33 2.48
C CYS A 84 0.41 0.57 2.59
N GLY A 85 -0.33 -0.17 1.81
CA GLY A 85 -1.79 -0.26 1.79
C GLY A 85 -2.22 -1.39 0.87
N HIS A 86 -3.49 -1.77 0.89
CA HIS A 86 -4.00 -2.81 0.00
C HIS A 86 -4.72 -2.21 -1.21
N TYR A 87 -4.67 -2.91 -2.35
CA TYR A 87 -5.30 -2.46 -3.59
C TYR A 87 -6.50 -3.31 -4.03
N ASP A 88 -6.71 -4.46 -3.41
CA ASP A 88 -7.95 -5.22 -3.57
C ASP A 88 -9.11 -4.49 -2.89
N SER A 89 -10.33 -4.86 -3.23
CA SER A 89 -11.53 -4.33 -2.60
C SER A 89 -12.48 -5.46 -2.22
N PHE A 90 -13.36 -5.19 -1.26
CA PHE A 90 -14.24 -6.20 -0.71
C PHE A 90 -15.15 -6.81 -1.78
N TYR A 91 -15.10 -8.13 -1.92
CA TYR A 91 -15.89 -8.90 -2.85
C TYR A 91 -16.63 -10.04 -2.15
N GLY A 92 -17.73 -9.72 -1.52
CA GLY A 92 -18.57 -10.69 -0.84
C GLY A 92 -19.37 -11.58 -1.79
N THR A 93 -20.08 -12.54 -1.22
CA THR A 93 -20.83 -13.56 -1.96
C THR A 93 -22.13 -13.03 -2.57
N THR A 94 -22.67 -11.93 -2.05
CA THR A 94 -23.90 -11.30 -2.55
C THR A 94 -23.61 -10.00 -3.28
N SER A 95 -24.49 -9.59 -4.19
CA SER A 95 -24.33 -8.33 -4.93
C SER A 95 -24.38 -7.09 -4.04
N THR A 96 -25.00 -7.18 -2.88
CA THR A 96 -25.09 -6.10 -1.88
C THR A 96 -23.86 -6.03 -0.98
N ASN A 97 -22.98 -7.03 -1.02
CA ASN A 97 -21.80 -7.14 -0.19
C ASN A 97 -20.54 -7.04 -1.06
N ARG A 98 -20.42 -5.94 -1.81
CA ARG A 98 -19.31 -5.67 -2.74
C ARG A 98 -19.06 -4.18 -2.79
N SER A 99 -17.80 -3.80 -2.94
CA SER A 99 -17.35 -2.41 -3.03
C SER A 99 -16.30 -2.24 -4.11
N GLU A 100 -16.40 -1.17 -4.90
CA GLU A 100 -15.30 -0.73 -5.76
C GLU A 100 -14.11 -0.17 -4.95
N GLY A 101 -14.30 0.02 -3.65
CA GLY A 101 -13.23 0.38 -2.72
C GLY A 101 -12.69 1.80 -2.91
N ALA A 102 -13.57 2.81 -3.04
CA ALA A 102 -13.14 4.20 -3.19
C ALA A 102 -12.40 4.71 -1.95
N ASN A 103 -12.96 4.42 -0.76
CA ASN A 103 -12.30 4.71 0.50
C ASN A 103 -11.44 3.53 0.97
N ASP A 104 -11.97 2.33 0.89
CA ASP A 104 -11.35 1.07 1.26
C ASP A 104 -10.95 0.25 0.02
N ASN A 105 -9.69 0.33 -0.50
CA ASN A 105 -8.65 1.24 0.00
C ASN A 105 -7.94 1.95 -1.16
N ALA A 106 -8.70 2.38 -2.19
CA ALA A 106 -8.13 3.20 -3.27
C ALA A 106 -7.61 4.54 -2.73
N SER A 107 -8.18 5.04 -1.62
CA SER A 107 -7.73 6.28 -0.99
C SER A 107 -6.30 6.15 -0.46
N GLY A 108 -5.99 5.09 0.28
CA GLY A 108 -4.64 4.81 0.78
C GLY A 108 -3.65 4.57 -0.36
N VAL A 109 -4.03 3.75 -1.35
CA VAL A 109 -3.19 3.51 -2.55
C VAL A 109 -2.85 4.81 -3.27
N ALA A 110 -3.83 5.68 -3.50
CA ALA A 110 -3.64 6.97 -4.17
C ALA A 110 -2.67 7.88 -3.40
N ALA A 111 -2.80 7.93 -2.08
CA ALA A 111 -1.89 8.72 -1.25
C ALA A 111 -0.47 8.15 -1.25
N ILE A 112 -0.29 6.83 -1.18
CA ILE A 112 1.02 6.19 -1.28
C ILE A 112 1.69 6.54 -2.61
N MET A 113 0.94 6.51 -3.71
CA MET A 113 1.45 6.88 -5.04
C MET A 113 1.89 8.35 -5.10
N GLU A 114 1.13 9.26 -4.50
CA GLU A 114 1.50 10.69 -4.45
C GLU A 114 2.75 10.92 -3.61
N VAL A 115 2.87 10.25 -2.46
CA VAL A 115 4.10 10.28 -1.64
C VAL A 115 5.29 9.76 -2.43
N ALA A 116 5.12 8.67 -3.16
CA ALA A 116 6.17 8.09 -3.99
C ALA A 116 6.61 9.04 -5.11
N ARG A 117 5.67 9.72 -5.76
CA ARG A 117 5.96 10.75 -6.77
C ARG A 117 6.82 11.87 -6.20
N ILE A 118 6.45 12.41 -5.04
CA ILE A 118 7.16 13.51 -4.39
C ILE A 118 8.56 13.10 -3.95
N LEU A 119 8.70 11.88 -3.43
CA LEU A 119 9.95 11.41 -2.86
C LEU A 119 10.90 10.79 -3.90
N LYS A 120 10.50 10.65 -5.17
CA LYS A 120 11.28 9.94 -6.21
C LYS A 120 12.73 10.40 -6.26
N ASP A 121 12.96 11.72 -6.37
CA ASP A 121 14.30 12.31 -6.54
C ASP A 121 14.83 12.97 -5.26
N VAL A 122 14.15 12.79 -4.13
CA VAL A 122 14.56 13.32 -2.83
C VAL A 122 15.54 12.33 -2.18
N PRO A 123 16.77 12.72 -1.85
CA PRO A 123 17.64 11.86 -1.05
C PRO A 123 17.00 11.52 0.30
N THR A 124 16.98 10.24 0.64
CA THR A 124 16.47 9.75 1.91
C THR A 124 17.57 8.99 2.65
N GLU A 125 17.62 9.14 3.96
CA GLU A 125 18.62 8.46 4.79
C GLU A 125 18.46 6.94 4.70
N TYR A 126 17.24 6.45 4.91
CA TYR A 126 16.85 5.04 4.82
C TYR A 126 16.24 4.72 3.46
N SER A 127 16.29 3.46 3.07
CA SER A 127 15.52 2.97 1.93
C SER A 127 14.03 3.02 2.25
N ILE A 128 13.22 3.30 1.21
CA ILE A 128 11.76 3.28 1.32
C ILE A 128 11.22 2.15 0.44
N LYS A 129 10.34 1.33 1.01
CA LYS A 129 9.53 0.37 0.25
C LYS A 129 8.08 0.85 0.22
N PHE A 130 7.60 1.16 -0.98
CA PHE A 130 6.18 1.36 -1.22
C PHE A 130 5.59 0.01 -1.58
N ILE A 131 4.65 -0.49 -0.77
CA ILE A 131 4.09 -1.83 -0.96
C ILE A 131 2.58 -1.74 -1.11
N HIS A 132 2.08 -2.30 -2.21
CA HIS A 132 0.65 -2.46 -2.43
C HIS A 132 0.30 -3.93 -2.31
N PHE A 133 -0.40 -4.28 -1.23
CA PHE A 133 -0.80 -5.63 -0.92
C PHE A 133 -2.09 -6.02 -1.64
N THR A 134 -2.27 -7.31 -1.91
CA THR A 134 -3.56 -7.89 -2.32
C THR A 134 -4.01 -8.94 -1.32
N GLY A 135 -5.30 -9.27 -1.32
CA GLY A 135 -5.84 -10.26 -0.40
C GLY A 135 -5.96 -9.80 1.04
N GLU A 136 -6.03 -8.49 1.26
CA GLU A 136 -6.30 -7.91 2.57
C GLU A 136 -7.69 -8.34 3.03
N GLU A 137 -8.69 -8.14 2.19
CA GLU A 137 -10.11 -8.41 2.41
C GLU A 137 -10.45 -9.90 2.63
N GLN A 138 -9.50 -10.78 2.36
CA GLN A 138 -9.58 -12.22 2.62
C GLN A 138 -8.76 -12.63 3.86
N GLY A 139 -8.42 -11.69 4.72
CA GLY A 139 -7.73 -11.92 5.99
C GLY A 139 -6.24 -11.70 5.93
N LEU A 140 -5.79 -10.59 5.33
CA LEU A 140 -4.40 -10.14 5.31
C LEU A 140 -3.45 -11.11 4.57
N LEU A 141 -3.92 -11.77 3.53
CA LEU A 141 -3.15 -12.84 2.87
C LEU A 141 -1.83 -12.32 2.29
N GLY A 142 -1.87 -11.17 1.61
CA GLY A 142 -0.69 -10.59 0.97
C GLY A 142 0.37 -10.15 1.96
N SER A 143 -0.01 -9.43 3.01
CA SER A 143 0.95 -8.98 4.02
C SER A 143 1.53 -10.14 4.83
N LYS A 144 0.73 -11.16 5.17
CA LYS A 144 1.21 -12.40 5.80
C LYS A 144 2.20 -13.14 4.91
N ASN A 145 1.92 -13.25 3.60
CA ASN A 145 2.83 -13.87 2.65
C ASN A 145 4.17 -13.12 2.60
N TYR A 146 4.12 -11.78 2.49
CA TYR A 146 5.32 -10.95 2.45
C TYR A 146 6.17 -11.10 3.72
N VAL A 147 5.57 -11.08 4.90
CA VAL A 147 6.30 -11.28 6.16
C VAL A 147 6.93 -12.68 6.20
N THR A 148 6.19 -13.71 5.84
CA THR A 148 6.67 -15.09 5.91
C THR A 148 7.78 -15.37 4.90
N ASN A 149 7.59 -14.95 3.64
CA ASN A 149 8.44 -15.38 2.54
C ASN A 149 9.51 -14.35 2.13
N VAL A 150 9.39 -13.10 2.60
CA VAL A 150 10.37 -12.05 2.30
C VAL A 150 11.05 -11.57 3.58
N VAL A 151 10.30 -11.00 4.53
CA VAL A 151 10.89 -10.38 5.73
C VAL A 151 11.66 -11.40 6.58
N ASN A 152 11.06 -12.58 6.80
CA ASN A 152 11.64 -13.61 7.67
C ASN A 152 12.70 -14.47 7.00
N THR A 153 12.81 -14.43 5.65
CA THR A 153 13.73 -15.28 4.89
C THR A 153 14.99 -14.56 4.43
N THR A 154 15.03 -13.24 4.47
CA THR A 154 16.25 -12.48 4.13
C THR A 154 17.37 -12.76 5.12
N ASN A 155 18.60 -12.92 4.61
CA ASN A 155 19.80 -13.08 5.43
C ASN A 155 20.88 -12.07 4.98
N PRO A 156 21.25 -11.10 5.80
CA PRO A 156 20.71 -10.81 7.14
C PRO A 156 19.23 -10.45 7.12
N LYS A 157 18.54 -10.65 8.24
CA LYS A 157 17.10 -10.36 8.38
C LYS A 157 16.82 -8.89 8.05
N MET A 158 15.72 -8.64 7.31
CA MET A 158 15.32 -7.29 6.90
C MET A 158 15.15 -6.37 8.11
N LYS A 159 15.86 -5.25 8.08
CA LYS A 159 15.83 -4.24 9.15
C LYS A 159 14.75 -3.21 8.86
N ILE A 160 13.58 -3.39 9.44
CA ILE A 160 12.46 -2.47 9.32
C ILE A 160 12.51 -1.47 10.46
N LYS A 161 12.58 -0.18 10.14
CA LYS A 161 12.59 0.93 11.11
C LYS A 161 11.19 1.38 11.47
N LEU A 162 10.30 1.42 10.48
CA LEU A 162 8.96 1.95 10.64
C LEU A 162 8.06 1.40 9.52
N VAL A 163 6.80 1.20 9.84
CA VAL A 163 5.75 0.86 8.87
C VAL A 163 4.64 1.89 8.99
N PHE A 164 4.30 2.52 7.86
CA PHE A 164 3.09 3.32 7.70
C PHE A 164 2.09 2.54 6.86
N ASN A 165 1.01 2.07 7.46
CA ASN A 165 -0.12 1.50 6.74
C ASN A 165 -1.18 2.59 6.52
N LEU A 166 -1.50 2.86 5.27
CA LEU A 166 -2.52 3.84 4.89
C LEU A 166 -3.78 3.09 4.47
N ASP A 167 -4.81 3.21 5.29
CA ASP A 167 -6.07 2.51 5.10
C ASP A 167 -7.25 3.41 5.43
N GLN A 168 -8.20 3.49 4.50
CA GLN A 168 -9.43 4.29 4.61
C GLN A 168 -9.18 5.77 4.98
N ILE A 169 -8.27 6.42 4.28
CA ILE A 169 -7.92 7.83 4.54
C ILE A 169 -8.79 8.83 3.77
N GLY A 170 -9.71 8.36 2.96
CA GLY A 170 -10.70 9.20 2.27
C GLY A 170 -11.81 9.61 3.23
N GLY A 171 -12.08 10.90 3.31
CA GLY A 171 -13.17 11.44 4.12
C GLY A 171 -14.55 11.13 3.52
N ARG A 172 -15.57 11.36 4.33
CA ARG A 172 -16.98 11.41 3.87
C ARG A 172 -17.38 12.85 3.60
N SER A 173 -17.97 13.12 2.45
CA SER A 173 -18.41 14.48 2.06
C SER A 173 -19.48 15.09 2.97
N ASP A 174 -20.18 14.26 3.75
CA ASP A 174 -21.21 14.66 4.70
C ASP A 174 -20.66 14.91 6.12
N ARG A 175 -19.33 14.79 6.32
CA ARG A 175 -18.68 14.99 7.61
C ARG A 175 -17.43 15.87 7.46
N THR A 176 -17.42 16.95 8.21
CA THR A 176 -16.32 17.93 8.26
C THR A 176 -15.55 17.80 9.57
N ASN A 177 -14.91 16.65 9.79
CA ASN A 177 -13.87 16.59 10.81
C ASN A 177 -12.52 16.64 10.10
N ASN A 178 -11.69 17.60 10.44
CA ASN A 178 -10.32 17.73 9.93
C ASN A 178 -9.35 16.83 10.73
N SER A 179 -9.79 15.63 11.13
CA SER A 179 -9.01 14.71 11.93
C SER A 179 -8.73 13.43 11.16
N VAL A 180 -7.51 12.95 11.27
CA VAL A 180 -7.07 11.63 10.83
C VAL A 180 -6.82 10.80 12.06
N VAL A 181 -7.34 9.57 12.10
CA VAL A 181 -7.02 8.62 13.17
C VAL A 181 -5.65 8.03 12.85
N CYS A 182 -4.71 8.19 13.77
CA CYS A 182 -3.41 7.55 13.71
C CYS A 182 -3.33 6.53 14.84
N GLU A 183 -3.28 5.26 14.47
CA GLU A 183 -3.10 4.18 15.43
C GLU A 183 -1.63 3.80 15.47
N GLU A 184 -1.07 3.70 16.66
CA GLU A 184 0.32 3.29 16.87
C GLU A 184 0.36 1.92 17.53
N ASP A 185 0.80 0.91 16.79
CA ASP A 185 1.08 -0.42 17.33
C ASP A 185 2.47 -0.42 17.97
N ARG A 186 2.50 -0.40 19.29
CA ARG A 186 3.70 -0.67 20.08
C ARG A 186 3.60 -2.05 20.71
N ILE A 187 4.47 -2.95 20.36
CA ILE A 187 4.75 -4.11 21.19
C ILE A 187 5.57 -3.58 22.37
N ASN A 188 4.92 -3.37 23.51
CA ASN A 188 5.65 -3.11 24.74
C ASN A 188 6.28 -4.43 25.24
N ASP A 189 7.27 -4.33 26.12
CA ASP A 189 8.00 -5.47 26.71
C ASP A 189 7.10 -6.51 27.41
N THR A 190 5.81 -6.24 27.55
CA THR A 190 4.81 -7.12 28.16
C THR A 190 3.93 -7.83 27.16
N GLY A 191 4.14 -7.64 25.84
CA GLY A 191 3.36 -8.26 24.78
C GLY A 191 1.90 -7.81 24.71
N LYS A 192 1.55 -6.71 25.36
CA LYS A 192 0.22 -6.11 25.30
C LYS A 192 0.23 -4.96 24.31
N ASN A 193 -0.66 -4.97 23.36
CA ASN A 193 -0.93 -3.78 22.54
C ASN A 193 -1.34 -2.64 23.47
N PRO A 194 -0.78 -1.43 23.30
CA PRO A 194 -1.32 -0.26 23.97
C PRO A 194 -2.80 -0.16 23.59
N LYS A 195 -3.64 0.01 24.57
CA LYS A 195 -5.04 0.39 24.28
C LYS A 195 -5.00 1.73 23.56
N TYR A 196 -5.78 1.81 22.48
CA TYR A 196 -6.00 3.05 21.74
C TYR A 196 -6.18 4.22 22.70
N GLY A 197 -5.34 5.23 22.56
CA GLY A 197 -5.44 6.47 23.34
C GLY A 197 -6.33 7.47 22.65
#